data_cc9134c541ad53401f9ab17ff1be11e2
#
_entry.id   cc9134c541ad53401f9ab17ff1be11e2
#
_cell.length_a   1.000
_cell.length_b   1.000
_cell.length_c   1.000
_cell.angle_alpha   90.00
_cell.angle_beta   90.00
_cell.angle_gamma   90.00
#
_symmetry.space_group_name_H-M   'P 1'
#
loop_
_entity.id
_entity.type
_entity.pdbx_description
1 polymer ?
#
loop_
_entity_poly.entity_id
_entity_poly.type
_entity_poly.pdbx_seq_one_letter_code
_entity_poly.pdbx_strand_id
1 'polypeptide(L)'
;MTKSSKSSSPFPRVFLVVVLLIIAAGIWTLQLMSSGKDTDQISAYENTKSLIGGPFNLVNHKGEAVTEKTYAGSYKLIYFGYTYCPDVCPTELQNMTDALDLVPEEKLEKITPLFISVDPERDTVDIVAQYVTLFHDNLIGLTGTEEQVKEAKKAYKVYSAKVDDDGSQEYLVDHSSIIFLMDENNQYLRHFSYATPPEDIAVALGKMVK
;
A
#
# COMPACT_ATOMS: atom_id res chain seq x y z
N MET A 1 13.56 -75.58 43.10
CA MET A 1 13.11 -74.20 42.97
C MET A 1 14.19 -73.45 42.26
N THR A 2 14.07 -73.29 40.94
CA THR A 2 15.05 -72.56 40.06
C THR A 2 14.51 -71.22 39.73
N LYS A 3 15.19 -70.16 40.13
CA LYS A 3 14.83 -68.76 39.96
C LYS A 3 15.40 -68.33 38.55
N SER A 4 14.46 -68.16 37.61
CA SER A 4 14.84 -67.62 36.22
C SER A 4 15.11 -66.11 36.32
N SER A 5 16.35 -65.74 36.10
CA SER A 5 16.79 -64.35 35.95
C SER A 5 16.46 -63.89 34.54
N LYS A 6 15.48 -62.98 34.35
CA LYS A 6 15.21 -62.27 33.06
C LYS A 6 16.26 -61.17 32.86
N SER A 7 17.25 -61.46 32.03
CA SER A 7 18.16 -60.43 31.53
C SER A 7 17.42 -59.51 30.56
N SER A 8 17.13 -58.29 31.00
CA SER A 8 16.57 -57.25 30.13
C SER A 8 17.70 -56.64 29.30
N SER A 9 17.73 -56.91 28.00
CA SER A 9 18.73 -56.37 27.08
C SER A 9 18.61 -54.83 26.99
N PRO A 10 19.68 -54.06 27.04
CA PRO A 10 19.64 -52.59 26.97
C PRO A 10 19.32 -52.07 25.58
N PHE A 11 19.25 -52.93 24.58
CA PHE A 11 19.06 -52.58 23.16
C PHE A 11 17.82 -51.73 22.87
N PRO A 12 16.61 -51.99 23.40
CA PRO A 12 15.43 -51.19 23.07
C PRO A 12 15.50 -49.75 23.61
N ARG A 13 16.19 -49.53 24.74
CA ARG A 13 16.33 -48.21 25.36
C ARG A 13 17.31 -47.31 24.60
N VAL A 14 18.44 -47.87 24.16
CA VAL A 14 19.44 -47.14 23.35
C VAL A 14 18.87 -46.76 21.98
N PHE A 15 18.11 -47.67 21.35
CA PHE A 15 17.44 -47.39 20.07
C PHE A 15 16.44 -46.24 20.19
N LEU A 16 15.65 -46.23 21.26
CA LEU A 16 14.64 -45.17 21.50
C LEU A 16 15.28 -43.78 21.72
N VAL A 17 16.41 -43.74 22.44
CA VAL A 17 17.19 -42.49 22.64
C VAL A 17 17.76 -41.96 21.32
N VAL A 18 18.31 -42.85 20.48
CA VAL A 18 18.85 -42.45 19.18
C VAL A 18 17.76 -41.89 18.26
N VAL A 19 16.58 -42.52 18.22
CA VAL A 19 15.44 -42.04 17.45
C VAL A 19 14.98 -40.66 17.92
N LEU A 20 14.88 -40.44 19.24
CA LEU A 20 14.51 -39.14 19.82
C LEU A 20 15.53 -38.02 19.48
N LEU A 21 16.84 -38.35 19.48
CA LEU A 21 17.88 -37.41 19.12
C LEU A 21 17.81 -37.01 17.62
N ILE A 22 17.50 -37.97 16.74
CA ILE A 22 17.32 -37.70 15.30
C ILE A 22 16.09 -36.81 15.08
N ILE A 23 14.98 -37.07 15.77
CA ILE A 23 13.77 -36.23 15.68
C ILE A 23 14.05 -34.81 16.22
N ALA A 24 14.75 -34.71 17.36
CA ALA A 24 15.10 -33.40 17.91
C ALA A 24 16.02 -32.60 16.99
N ALA A 25 17.03 -33.26 16.38
CA ALA A 25 17.90 -32.65 15.39
C ALA A 25 17.12 -32.21 14.12
N GLY A 26 16.15 -33.03 13.67
CA GLY A 26 15.28 -32.70 12.55
C GLY A 26 14.38 -31.48 12.83
N ILE A 27 13.80 -31.40 14.02
CA ILE A 27 13.01 -30.23 14.46
C ILE A 27 13.90 -28.99 14.55
N TRP A 28 15.10 -29.11 15.11
CA TRP A 28 16.05 -28.00 15.23
C TRP A 28 16.47 -27.46 13.85
N THR A 29 16.76 -28.33 12.88
CA THR A 29 17.09 -27.88 11.50
C THR A 29 15.90 -27.23 10.81
N LEU A 30 14.67 -27.73 10.99
CA LEU A 30 13.47 -27.12 10.47
C LEU A 30 13.21 -25.71 11.07
N GLN A 31 13.47 -25.53 12.37
CA GLN A 31 13.35 -24.21 13.01
C GLN A 31 14.39 -23.22 12.51
N LEU A 32 15.66 -23.67 12.29
CA LEU A 32 16.69 -22.81 11.71
C LEU A 32 16.36 -22.38 10.27
N MET A 33 15.75 -23.27 9.48
CA MET A 33 15.34 -22.95 8.09
C MET A 33 14.10 -22.03 8.02
N SER A 34 13.20 -22.08 9.03
CA SER A 34 12.04 -21.19 9.07
C SER A 34 12.40 -19.76 9.54
N SER A 35 13.35 -19.60 10.46
CA SER A 35 13.81 -18.29 10.95
C SER A 35 14.45 -17.41 9.86
N GLY A 36 15.05 -18.01 8.81
CA GLY A 36 15.65 -17.25 7.73
C GLY A 36 14.63 -16.58 6.80
N LYS A 37 13.47 -17.21 6.61
CA LYS A 37 12.43 -16.66 5.69
C LYS A 37 11.76 -15.40 6.22
N ASP A 38 11.55 -15.30 7.51
CA ASP A 38 10.90 -14.13 8.13
C ASP A 38 11.82 -12.90 8.07
N THR A 39 13.13 -13.09 8.21
CA THR A 39 14.12 -12.01 8.15
C THR A 39 14.26 -11.44 6.74
N ASP A 40 14.23 -12.30 5.71
CA ASP A 40 14.30 -11.86 4.31
C ASP A 40 13.03 -11.10 3.89
N GLN A 41 11.87 -11.50 4.37
CA GLN A 41 10.60 -10.81 4.13
C GLN A 41 10.55 -9.44 4.82
N ILE A 42 11.03 -9.35 6.05
CA ILE A 42 11.10 -8.09 6.80
C ILE A 42 12.08 -7.13 6.12
N SER A 43 13.25 -7.59 5.69
CA SER A 43 14.23 -6.75 5.01
C SER A 43 13.75 -6.29 3.63
N ALA A 44 13.03 -7.13 2.90
CA ALA A 44 12.41 -6.77 1.63
C ALA A 44 11.28 -5.73 1.81
N TYR A 45 10.47 -5.87 2.86
CA TYR A 45 9.43 -4.91 3.23
C TYR A 45 10.01 -3.54 3.62
N GLU A 46 11.05 -3.51 4.48
CA GLU A 46 11.73 -2.26 4.88
C GLU A 46 12.43 -1.58 3.69
N ASN A 47 13.04 -2.34 2.79
CA ASN A 47 13.62 -1.80 1.56
C ASN A 47 12.54 -1.22 0.63
N THR A 48 11.38 -1.85 0.51
CA THR A 48 10.25 -1.33 -0.28
C THR A 48 9.68 -0.07 0.36
N LYS A 49 9.57 -0.02 1.69
CA LYS A 49 9.12 1.15 2.44
C LYS A 49 9.98 2.39 2.17
N SER A 50 11.28 2.23 1.99
CA SER A 50 12.21 3.33 1.68
C SER A 50 12.18 3.79 0.21
N LEU A 51 11.50 3.05 -0.69
CA LEU A 51 11.50 3.31 -2.13
C LEU A 51 10.23 3.99 -2.64
N ILE A 52 9.15 3.96 -1.87
CA ILE A 52 7.85 4.54 -2.23
C ILE A 52 7.62 5.82 -1.43
N GLY A 53 7.22 6.86 -2.13
CA GLY A 53 7.05 8.19 -1.55
C GLY A 53 8.28 9.07 -1.77
N GLY A 54 8.10 10.34 -1.57
CA GLY A 54 9.15 11.34 -1.76
C GLY A 54 8.57 12.72 -2.02
N PRO A 55 9.41 13.71 -2.32
CA PRO A 55 8.97 15.06 -2.61
C PRO A 55 8.16 15.11 -3.91
N PHE A 56 7.15 15.95 -3.91
CA PHE A 56 6.46 16.42 -5.12
C PHE A 56 6.24 17.93 -5.05
N ASN A 57 6.01 18.54 -6.20
CA ASN A 57 5.65 19.94 -6.32
C ASN A 57 4.50 20.03 -7.32
N LEU A 58 3.28 20.17 -6.83
CA LEU A 58 2.04 20.12 -7.61
C LEU A 58 1.20 21.37 -7.35
N VAL A 59 0.05 21.46 -8.00
CA VAL A 59 -0.97 22.48 -7.77
C VAL A 59 -2.25 21.78 -7.31
N ASN A 60 -2.87 22.26 -6.23
CA ASN A 60 -4.13 21.70 -5.77
C ASN A 60 -5.32 22.26 -6.58
N HIS A 61 -6.48 21.65 -6.38
CA HIS A 61 -7.73 22.04 -7.06
C HIS A 61 -8.23 23.46 -6.74
N LYS A 62 -7.55 24.20 -5.82
CA LYS A 62 -7.80 25.62 -5.54
C LYS A 62 -6.80 26.55 -6.22
N GLY A 63 -5.87 26.01 -7.03
CA GLY A 63 -4.84 26.77 -7.71
C GLY A 63 -3.61 27.11 -6.87
N GLU A 64 -3.47 26.50 -5.68
CA GLU A 64 -2.35 26.75 -4.78
C GLU A 64 -1.21 25.77 -5.03
N ALA A 65 0.04 26.26 -5.04
CA ALA A 65 1.22 25.40 -5.11
C ALA A 65 1.39 24.62 -3.79
N VAL A 66 1.53 23.29 -3.90
CA VAL A 66 1.63 22.39 -2.76
C VAL A 66 2.76 21.39 -2.93
N THR A 67 3.27 20.94 -1.81
CA THR A 67 4.29 19.88 -1.73
C THR A 67 3.83 18.80 -0.74
N GLU A 68 4.59 17.72 -0.64
CA GLU A 68 4.35 16.71 0.40
C GLU A 68 4.37 17.31 1.82
N LYS A 69 5.11 18.41 2.02
CA LYS A 69 5.20 19.11 3.31
C LYS A 69 3.96 19.93 3.64
N THR A 70 3.18 20.32 2.63
CA THR A 70 1.89 21.00 2.84
C THR A 70 0.95 20.13 3.67
N TYR A 71 1.07 18.82 3.55
CA TYR A 71 0.25 17.83 4.25
C TYR A 71 1.01 17.11 5.38
N ALA A 72 2.13 17.67 5.87
CA ALA A 72 2.87 17.12 7.00
C ALA A 72 2.01 17.12 8.27
N GLY A 73 2.18 16.10 9.11
CA GLY A 73 1.41 15.94 10.35
C GLY A 73 0.06 15.24 10.17
N SER A 74 -0.35 14.93 8.93
CA SER A 74 -1.50 14.05 8.65
C SER A 74 -1.05 12.76 7.97
N TYR A 75 -1.84 11.70 8.08
CA TYR A 75 -1.72 10.52 7.22
C TYR A 75 -2.27 10.85 5.85
N LYS A 76 -1.60 10.42 4.79
CA LYS A 76 -2.07 10.65 3.41
C LYS A 76 -2.60 9.35 2.82
N LEU A 77 -3.83 9.40 2.32
CA LEU A 77 -4.42 8.33 1.52
C LEU A 77 -4.42 8.79 0.06
N ILE A 78 -3.52 8.25 -0.77
CA ILE A 78 -3.19 8.81 -2.08
C ILE A 78 -3.59 7.86 -3.18
N TYR A 79 -4.36 8.35 -4.14
CA TYR A 79 -4.69 7.66 -5.39
C TYR A 79 -4.19 8.44 -6.60
N PHE A 80 -3.53 7.74 -7.53
CA PHE A 80 -3.13 8.29 -8.82
C PHE A 80 -4.09 7.83 -9.90
N GLY A 81 -4.67 8.76 -10.65
CA GLY A 81 -5.66 8.49 -11.68
C GLY A 81 -5.83 9.67 -12.63
N TYR A 82 -6.88 9.66 -13.44
CA TYR A 82 -7.22 10.78 -14.32
C TYR A 82 -8.74 10.94 -14.46
N THR A 83 -9.20 12.17 -14.72
CA THR A 83 -10.63 12.50 -14.65
C THR A 83 -11.44 11.90 -15.80
N TYR A 84 -10.81 11.66 -16.94
CA TYR A 84 -11.44 11.07 -18.14
C TYR A 84 -11.47 9.53 -18.12
N CYS A 85 -11.06 8.89 -17.04
CA CYS A 85 -11.14 7.44 -16.90
C CYS A 85 -12.60 7.00 -16.81
N PRO A 86 -13.06 6.09 -17.70
CA PRO A 86 -14.49 5.76 -17.77
C PRO A 86 -14.96 4.79 -16.68
N ASP A 87 -14.07 4.09 -15.95
CA ASP A 87 -14.46 2.97 -15.09
C ASP A 87 -13.59 2.85 -13.82
N VAL A 88 -12.32 2.52 -13.94
CA VAL A 88 -11.45 2.15 -12.82
C VAL A 88 -11.26 3.29 -11.82
N CYS A 89 -10.94 4.51 -12.30
CA CYS A 89 -10.64 5.64 -11.40
C CYS A 89 -11.84 6.06 -10.55
N PRO A 90 -13.06 6.27 -11.09
CA PRO A 90 -14.20 6.63 -10.26
C PRO A 90 -14.55 5.52 -9.26
N THR A 91 -14.43 4.24 -9.66
CA THR A 91 -14.69 3.10 -8.77
C THR A 91 -13.70 3.07 -7.59
N GLU A 92 -12.40 3.23 -7.86
CA GLU A 92 -11.38 3.23 -6.79
C GLU A 92 -11.47 4.45 -5.88
N LEU A 93 -11.78 5.63 -6.43
CA LEU A 93 -12.01 6.82 -5.62
C LEU A 93 -13.25 6.66 -4.73
N GLN A 94 -14.31 6.04 -5.24
CA GLN A 94 -15.49 5.73 -4.44
C GLN A 94 -15.14 4.76 -3.31
N ASN A 95 -14.43 3.65 -3.60
CA ASN A 95 -13.98 2.71 -2.57
C ASN A 95 -13.12 3.39 -1.51
N MET A 96 -12.23 4.30 -1.94
CA MET A 96 -11.37 5.06 -1.03
C MET A 96 -12.18 6.00 -0.13
N THR A 97 -13.17 6.69 -0.68
CA THR A 97 -13.99 7.65 0.07
C THR A 97 -15.04 6.96 0.94
N ASP A 98 -15.68 5.88 0.47
CA ASP A 98 -16.55 5.04 1.30
C ASP A 98 -15.80 4.48 2.51
N ALA A 99 -14.52 4.14 2.35
CA ALA A 99 -13.69 3.71 3.46
C ALA A 99 -13.47 4.83 4.51
N LEU A 100 -13.37 6.09 4.08
CA LEU A 100 -13.26 7.23 5.00
C LEU A 100 -14.52 7.40 5.83
N ASP A 101 -15.71 7.21 5.24
CA ASP A 101 -17.00 7.27 5.92
C ASP A 101 -17.18 6.19 7.01
N LEU A 102 -16.42 5.09 6.90
CA LEU A 102 -16.40 4.00 7.88
C LEU A 102 -15.37 4.20 9.01
N VAL A 103 -14.47 5.19 8.89
CA VAL A 103 -13.45 5.48 9.91
C VAL A 103 -14.03 6.38 11.00
N PRO A 104 -13.73 6.12 12.30
CA PRO A 104 -14.12 7.03 13.38
C PRO A 104 -13.63 8.46 13.14
N GLU A 105 -14.48 9.46 13.44
CA GLU A 105 -14.22 10.88 13.16
C GLU A 105 -12.86 11.37 13.73
N GLU A 106 -12.50 10.94 14.94
CA GLU A 106 -11.21 11.26 15.58
C GLU A 106 -9.97 10.84 14.79
N LYS A 107 -10.13 9.83 13.92
CA LYS A 107 -9.08 9.33 13.02
C LYS A 107 -9.21 9.94 11.64
N LEU A 108 -10.45 10.18 11.18
CA LEU A 108 -10.72 10.84 9.91
C LEU A 108 -10.05 12.22 9.84
N GLU A 109 -10.13 13.01 10.93
CA GLU A 109 -9.48 14.31 11.05
C GLU A 109 -7.96 14.27 10.85
N LYS A 110 -7.35 13.10 11.04
CA LYS A 110 -5.89 12.89 10.84
C LYS A 110 -5.54 12.40 9.46
N ILE A 111 -6.51 12.15 8.60
CA ILE A 111 -6.31 11.60 7.26
C ILE A 111 -6.56 12.68 6.21
N THR A 112 -5.62 12.86 5.31
CA THR A 112 -5.76 13.72 4.14
C THR A 112 -5.88 12.84 2.89
N PRO A 113 -7.06 12.70 2.28
CA PRO A 113 -7.22 11.98 1.02
C PRO A 113 -6.76 12.86 -0.14
N LEU A 114 -5.92 12.28 -1.01
CA LEU A 114 -5.34 12.97 -2.16
C LEU A 114 -5.64 12.19 -3.45
N PHE A 115 -6.18 12.86 -4.43
CA PHE A 115 -6.20 12.42 -5.82
C PHE A 115 -5.10 13.15 -6.58
N ILE A 116 -4.19 12.43 -7.22
CA ILE A 116 -3.11 13.01 -8.02
C ILE A 116 -3.32 12.62 -9.48
N SER A 117 -3.50 13.61 -10.35
CA SER A 117 -3.66 13.36 -11.78
C SER A 117 -2.38 12.77 -12.38
N VAL A 118 -2.56 11.79 -13.27
CA VAL A 118 -1.50 11.25 -14.14
C VAL A 118 -1.57 11.80 -15.56
N ASP A 119 -2.57 12.63 -15.86
CA ASP A 119 -2.85 13.20 -17.17
C ASP A 119 -3.03 14.74 -17.11
N PRO A 120 -1.98 15.49 -16.80
CA PRO A 120 -2.06 16.93 -16.60
C PRO A 120 -2.42 17.72 -17.85
N GLU A 121 -2.38 17.11 -19.03
CA GLU A 121 -2.77 17.73 -20.29
C GLU A 121 -4.27 18.03 -20.34
N ARG A 122 -5.11 17.07 -19.86
CA ARG A 122 -6.57 17.23 -19.79
C ARG A 122 -7.04 17.64 -18.39
N ASP A 123 -6.37 17.20 -17.34
CA ASP A 123 -6.74 17.42 -15.95
C ASP A 123 -6.22 18.78 -15.44
N THR A 124 -6.81 19.86 -15.98
CA THR A 124 -6.55 21.22 -15.48
C THR A 124 -7.05 21.38 -14.03
N VAL A 125 -6.63 22.46 -13.36
CA VAL A 125 -7.08 22.77 -11.99
C VAL A 125 -8.60 22.80 -11.90
N ASP A 126 -9.29 23.43 -12.86
CA ASP A 126 -10.75 23.55 -12.87
C ASP A 126 -11.44 22.20 -13.09
N ILE A 127 -10.89 21.34 -13.95
CA ILE A 127 -11.44 19.99 -14.19
C ILE A 127 -11.27 19.12 -12.93
N VAL A 128 -10.09 19.13 -12.34
CA VAL A 128 -9.83 18.40 -11.10
C VAL A 128 -10.70 18.92 -9.94
N ALA A 129 -10.91 20.24 -9.86
CA ALA A 129 -11.79 20.84 -8.86
C ALA A 129 -13.22 20.30 -8.95
N GLN A 130 -13.78 20.23 -10.17
CA GLN A 130 -15.11 19.68 -10.39
C GLN A 130 -15.16 18.18 -10.09
N TYR A 131 -14.13 17.42 -10.48
CA TYR A 131 -14.10 15.98 -10.34
C TYR A 131 -14.08 15.53 -8.88
N VAL A 132 -13.26 16.13 -8.03
CA VAL A 132 -13.12 15.69 -6.62
C VAL A 132 -14.39 15.94 -5.80
N THR A 133 -15.22 16.94 -6.17
CA THR A 133 -16.49 17.20 -5.49
C THR A 133 -17.53 16.10 -5.67
N LEU A 134 -17.32 15.19 -6.62
CA LEU A 134 -18.24 14.07 -6.87
C LEU A 134 -18.09 12.94 -5.85
N PHE A 135 -17.03 12.96 -5.02
CA PHE A 135 -16.69 11.84 -4.15
C PHE A 135 -16.79 12.18 -2.66
N HIS A 136 -15.97 13.11 -2.16
CA HIS A 136 -15.94 13.41 -0.72
C HIS A 136 -15.43 14.83 -0.47
N ASP A 137 -16.03 15.53 0.51
CA ASP A 137 -15.72 16.94 0.81
C ASP A 137 -14.26 17.20 1.19
N ASN A 138 -13.61 16.21 1.82
CA ASN A 138 -12.20 16.29 2.22
C ASN A 138 -11.22 15.88 1.11
N LEU A 139 -11.68 15.37 -0.04
CA LEU A 139 -10.81 14.92 -1.11
C LEU A 139 -10.12 16.10 -1.77
N ILE A 140 -8.80 16.09 -1.76
CA ILE A 140 -7.98 17.12 -2.38
C ILE A 140 -7.45 16.59 -3.72
N GLY A 141 -7.79 17.28 -4.80
CA GLY A 141 -7.27 17.00 -6.12
C GLY A 141 -5.97 17.77 -6.38
N LEU A 142 -5.01 17.09 -6.96
CA LEU A 142 -3.69 17.62 -7.32
C LEU A 142 -3.42 17.40 -8.81
N THR A 143 -2.89 18.42 -9.47
CA THR A 143 -2.40 18.38 -10.84
C THR A 143 -1.15 19.23 -10.97
N GLY A 144 -0.67 19.49 -12.16
CA GLY A 144 0.51 20.33 -12.37
C GLY A 144 0.94 20.33 -13.84
N THR A 145 2.20 20.67 -14.09
CA THR A 145 2.80 20.46 -15.40
C THR A 145 3.14 18.99 -15.62
N GLU A 146 3.34 18.57 -16.87
CA GLU A 146 3.80 17.21 -17.19
C GLU A 146 5.05 16.81 -16.39
N GLU A 147 6.01 17.73 -16.26
CA GLU A 147 7.25 17.46 -15.52
C GLU A 147 6.99 17.28 -14.02
N GLN A 148 6.13 18.10 -13.42
CA GLN A 148 5.74 18.00 -12.00
C GLN A 148 5.03 16.66 -11.71
N VAL A 149 4.09 16.29 -12.58
CA VAL A 149 3.35 15.01 -12.45
C VAL A 149 4.28 13.82 -12.66
N LYS A 150 5.20 13.90 -13.62
CA LYS A 150 6.21 12.86 -13.87
C LYS A 150 7.12 12.64 -12.66
N GLU A 151 7.57 13.71 -11.99
CA GLU A 151 8.38 13.60 -10.77
C GLU A 151 7.56 12.98 -9.62
N ALA A 152 6.30 13.36 -9.44
CA ALA A 152 5.41 12.74 -8.46
C ALA A 152 5.22 11.24 -8.73
N LYS A 153 4.92 10.84 -9.97
CA LYS A 153 4.81 9.43 -10.37
C LYS A 153 6.11 8.66 -10.09
N LYS A 154 7.25 9.25 -10.38
CA LYS A 154 8.56 8.63 -10.12
C LYS A 154 8.80 8.41 -8.64
N ALA A 155 8.45 9.39 -7.78
CA ALA A 155 8.58 9.27 -6.32
C ALA A 155 7.73 8.14 -5.76
N TYR A 156 6.52 7.95 -6.25
CA TYR A 156 5.59 6.91 -5.80
C TYR A 156 5.66 5.61 -6.61
N LYS A 157 6.57 5.50 -7.60
CA LYS A 157 6.73 4.33 -8.50
C LYS A 157 5.45 4.01 -9.28
N VAL A 158 4.68 5.02 -9.61
CA VAL A 158 3.45 4.90 -10.40
C VAL A 158 3.80 4.85 -11.88
N TYR A 159 3.33 3.81 -12.55
CA TYR A 159 3.33 3.73 -14.00
C TYR A 159 2.13 4.48 -14.58
N SER A 160 2.31 5.19 -15.68
CA SER A 160 1.22 5.57 -16.58
C SER A 160 1.72 5.75 -18.01
N ALA A 161 0.89 5.40 -18.98
CA ALA A 161 1.15 5.57 -20.40
C ALA A 161 -0.16 5.84 -21.16
N LYS A 162 -0.14 6.73 -22.12
CA LYS A 162 -1.25 6.92 -23.07
C LYS A 162 -1.41 5.68 -23.93
N VAL A 163 -2.66 5.27 -24.17
CA VAL A 163 -3.03 4.14 -25.02
C VAL A 163 -3.82 4.69 -26.19
N ASP A 164 -3.55 4.18 -27.39
CA ASP A 164 -4.23 4.58 -28.63
C ASP A 164 -4.16 6.10 -28.90
N ASP A 165 -3.00 6.72 -28.54
CA ASP A 165 -2.75 8.14 -28.75
C ASP A 165 -2.52 8.41 -30.25
N ASP A 166 -3.59 8.73 -30.96
CA ASP A 166 -3.57 9.16 -32.35
C ASP A 166 -3.42 10.69 -32.50
N GLY A 167 -3.12 11.38 -31.41
CA GLY A 167 -3.05 12.85 -31.30
C GLY A 167 -4.39 13.51 -31.06
N SER A 168 -5.48 12.74 -30.86
CA SER A 168 -6.77 13.27 -30.45
C SER A 168 -6.83 13.51 -28.94
N GLN A 169 -7.89 14.16 -28.47
CA GLN A 169 -8.17 14.31 -27.04
C GLN A 169 -8.90 13.09 -26.44
N GLU A 170 -9.19 12.08 -27.24
CA GLU A 170 -9.96 10.89 -26.87
C GLU A 170 -9.06 9.65 -26.61
N TYR A 171 -7.92 9.84 -25.95
CA TYR A 171 -7.05 8.73 -25.55
C TYR A 171 -7.37 8.21 -24.14
N LEU A 172 -7.04 6.96 -23.88
CA LEU A 172 -7.03 6.38 -22.55
C LEU A 172 -5.62 6.42 -21.96
N VAL A 173 -5.54 6.32 -20.62
CA VAL A 173 -4.26 6.24 -19.92
C VAL A 173 -4.23 4.97 -19.07
N ASP A 174 -3.36 4.05 -19.43
CA ASP A 174 -3.02 2.94 -18.54
C ASP A 174 -2.22 3.45 -17.37
N HIS A 175 -2.62 3.08 -16.14
CA HIS A 175 -1.88 3.48 -14.95
C HIS A 175 -1.97 2.44 -13.82
N SER A 176 -1.07 2.55 -12.87
CA SER A 176 -1.11 1.75 -11.64
C SER A 176 -2.32 2.14 -10.81
N SER A 177 -3.31 1.23 -10.67
CA SER A 177 -4.49 1.45 -9.83
C SER A 177 -4.22 0.97 -8.41
N ILE A 178 -3.58 1.84 -7.62
CA ILE A 178 -3.10 1.57 -6.26
C ILE A 178 -3.43 2.76 -5.37
N ILE A 179 -4.02 2.49 -4.20
CA ILE A 179 -4.19 3.49 -3.15
C ILE A 179 -3.05 3.34 -2.15
N PHE A 180 -2.27 4.39 -1.93
CA PHE A 180 -1.15 4.41 -1.00
C PHE A 180 -1.56 5.02 0.34
N LEU A 181 -1.12 4.42 1.44
CA LEU A 181 -1.20 5.00 2.77
C LEU A 181 0.21 5.41 3.22
N MET A 182 0.36 6.71 3.49
CA MET A 182 1.60 7.30 4.02
C MET A 182 1.35 7.78 5.46
N ASP A 183 2.38 7.75 6.28
CA ASP A 183 2.31 8.31 7.63
C ASP A 183 2.40 9.85 7.66
N GLU A 184 2.39 10.43 8.86
CA GLU A 184 2.49 11.87 9.12
C GLU A 184 3.77 12.49 8.56
N ASN A 185 4.85 11.68 8.42
CA ASN A 185 6.15 12.08 7.89
C ASN A 185 6.34 11.75 6.40
N ASN A 186 5.25 11.40 5.71
CA ASN A 186 5.26 10.96 4.32
C ASN A 186 6.08 9.67 4.07
N GLN A 187 6.18 8.81 5.09
CA GLN A 187 6.78 7.48 4.94
C GLN A 187 5.71 6.48 4.54
N TYR A 188 6.05 5.61 3.62
CA TYR A 188 5.15 4.56 3.16
C TYR A 188 4.81 3.59 4.30
N LEU A 189 3.50 3.37 4.51
CA LEU A 189 2.98 2.39 5.47
C LEU A 189 2.51 1.12 4.76
N ARG A 190 1.65 1.28 3.76
CA ARG A 190 1.14 0.19 2.93
C ARG A 190 0.46 0.72 1.68
N HIS A 191 0.01 -0.18 0.85
CA HIS A 191 -0.89 0.11 -0.26
C HIS A 191 -2.10 -0.82 -0.26
N PHE A 192 -3.14 -0.43 -0.99
CA PHE A 192 -4.31 -1.24 -1.28
C PHE A 192 -4.35 -1.44 -2.79
N SER A 193 -4.51 -2.70 -3.20
CA SER A 193 -4.60 -3.08 -4.61
C SER A 193 -5.98 -2.74 -5.17
N TYR A 194 -6.08 -2.72 -6.49
CA TYR A 194 -7.36 -2.57 -7.20
C TYR A 194 -8.46 -3.45 -6.62
N ALA A 195 -9.66 -2.88 -6.50
CA ALA A 195 -10.86 -3.50 -5.96
C ALA A 195 -10.74 -4.00 -4.51
N THR A 196 -9.85 -3.41 -3.70
CA THR A 196 -9.87 -3.65 -2.24
C THR A 196 -11.18 -3.09 -1.67
N PRO A 197 -11.99 -3.89 -0.94
CA PRO A 197 -13.24 -3.43 -0.36
C PRO A 197 -13.06 -2.24 0.60
N PRO A 198 -13.98 -1.27 0.64
CA PRO A 198 -13.93 -0.12 1.54
C PRO A 198 -13.76 -0.52 3.02
N GLU A 199 -14.41 -1.60 3.44
CA GLU A 199 -14.35 -2.12 4.81
C GLU A 199 -12.93 -2.56 5.19
N ASP A 200 -12.20 -3.19 4.26
CA ASP A 200 -10.83 -3.64 4.48
C ASP A 200 -9.87 -2.45 4.55
N ILE A 201 -10.09 -1.42 3.74
CA ILE A 201 -9.35 -0.16 3.80
C ILE A 201 -9.62 0.50 5.16
N ALA A 202 -10.88 0.65 5.57
CA ALA A 202 -11.28 1.28 6.83
C ALA A 202 -10.69 0.55 8.05
N VAL A 203 -10.73 -0.79 8.07
CA VAL A 203 -10.10 -1.61 9.12
C VAL A 203 -8.61 -1.36 9.21
N ALA A 204 -7.94 -1.22 8.08
CA ALA A 204 -6.51 -0.91 8.06
C ALA A 204 -6.22 0.51 8.57
N LEU A 205 -6.98 1.50 8.12
CA LEU A 205 -6.89 2.89 8.61
C LEU A 205 -7.12 2.95 10.12
N GLY A 206 -8.17 2.28 10.63
CA GLY A 206 -8.48 2.19 12.04
C GLY A 206 -7.36 1.62 12.91
N LYS A 207 -6.52 0.73 12.37
CA LYS A 207 -5.37 0.13 13.06
C LYS A 207 -4.09 0.97 12.95
N MET A 208 -3.87 1.67 11.84
CA MET A 208 -2.60 2.30 11.50
C MET A 208 -2.58 3.80 11.81
N VAL A 209 -3.70 4.49 11.73
CA VAL A 209 -3.84 5.90 12.14
C VAL A 209 -3.93 5.96 13.66
N LYS A 210 -3.03 6.69 14.29
CA LYS A 210 -2.87 6.78 15.75
C LYS A 210 -3.48 8.06 16.29
#